data_53295296aa692a0f1a7bdf719e11d342
#
_entry.id   53295296aa692a0f1a7bdf719e11d342
#
_cell.length_a   1.000
_cell.length_b   1.000
_cell.length_c   1.000
_cell.angle_alpha   90.00
_cell.angle_beta   90.00
_cell.angle_gamma   90.00
#
_symmetry.space_group_name_H-M   'P 1'
#
loop_
_entity.id
_entity.type
_entity.pdbx_description
1 polymer ?
#
loop_
_entity_poly.entity_id
_entity_poly.type
_entity_poly.pdbx_seq_one_letter_code
_entity_poly.pdbx_strand_id
1 'polypeptide(L)' 'MRDISTPILHADACRMFEFEILPMVQDAYEQDGEPDWPARSEAWSNWTDSLCKDGQISDWQYDNWSQPRCCG' A
#
# COMPACT_ATOMS: atom_id res chain seq x y z
N MET A 1 15.71 11.20 15.12
CA MET A 1 15.89 11.26 13.68
C MET A 1 15.74 9.89 13.06
N ARG A 2 15.00 9.82 11.97
CA ARG A 2 14.79 8.54 11.34
C ARG A 2 16.01 8.10 10.53
N ASP A 3 16.33 6.82 10.64
CA ASP A 3 17.38 6.22 9.86
C ASP A 3 16.85 5.86 8.48
N ILE A 4 17.33 6.57 7.46
CA ILE A 4 16.87 6.37 6.10
C ILE A 4 17.76 5.41 5.32
N SER A 5 18.76 4.83 5.98
CA SER A 5 19.63 3.87 5.33
C SER A 5 18.96 2.52 5.13
N THR A 6 17.80 2.33 5.77
CA THR A 6 17.03 1.10 5.65
C THR A 6 15.71 1.39 4.95
N PRO A 7 15.69 1.49 3.63
CA PRO A 7 14.45 1.77 2.92
C PRO A 7 13.46 0.62 3.07
N ILE A 8 12.18 0.96 2.94
CA ILE A 8 11.13 -0.05 2.95
C ILE A 8 11.26 -0.89 1.69
N LEU A 9 11.30 -2.20 1.85
CA LEU A 9 11.35 -3.12 0.71
C LEU A 9 9.94 -3.33 0.18
N HIS A 10 9.83 -3.67 -1.11
CA HIS A 10 8.54 -3.93 -1.75
C HIS A 10 7.76 -5.01 -1.00
N ALA A 11 8.42 -6.09 -0.64
CA ALA A 11 7.76 -7.18 0.09
C ALA A 11 7.22 -6.71 1.45
N ASP A 12 7.98 -5.86 2.13
CA ASP A 12 7.56 -5.32 3.42
C ASP A 12 6.38 -4.36 3.25
N ALA A 13 6.40 -3.55 2.19
CA ALA A 13 5.30 -2.63 1.91
C ALA A 13 4.02 -3.41 1.62
N CYS A 14 4.10 -4.47 0.84
CA CYS A 14 2.94 -5.31 0.55
C CYS A 14 2.36 -5.90 1.83
N ARG A 15 3.23 -6.33 2.73
CA ARG A 15 2.81 -6.92 4.00
C ARG A 15 2.18 -5.88 4.93
N MET A 16 2.79 -4.70 4.99
CA MET A 16 2.25 -3.59 5.79
C MET A 16 0.87 -3.18 5.29
N PHE A 17 0.71 -3.09 3.98
CA PHE A 17 -0.57 -2.75 3.38
C PHE A 17 -1.62 -3.79 3.75
N GLU A 18 -1.29 -5.06 3.61
CA GLU A 18 -2.22 -6.15 3.87
C GLU A 18 -2.69 -6.17 5.33
N PHE A 19 -1.80 -5.87 6.26
CA PHE A 19 -2.14 -5.89 7.68
C PHE A 19 -2.78 -4.61 8.19
N GLU A 20 -2.43 -3.47 7.62
CA GLU A 20 -2.83 -2.17 8.17
C GLU A 20 -3.87 -1.44 7.33
N ILE A 21 -3.76 -1.53 6.02
CA ILE A 21 -4.62 -0.75 5.13
C ILE A 21 -5.78 -1.57 4.59
N LEU A 22 -5.51 -2.80 4.19
CA LEU A 22 -6.55 -3.66 3.63
C LEU A 22 -7.75 -3.84 4.56
N PRO A 23 -7.58 -4.06 5.87
CA PRO A 23 -8.75 -4.17 6.75
C PRO A 23 -9.64 -2.94 6.72
N MET A 24 -9.07 -1.75 6.56
CA MET A 24 -9.84 -0.52 6.47
C MET A 24 -10.64 -0.46 5.17
N VAL A 25 -10.04 -0.92 4.08
CA VAL A 25 -10.71 -0.99 2.78
C VAL A 25 -11.87 -1.98 2.85
N GLN A 26 -11.63 -3.13 3.44
CA GLN A 26 -12.66 -4.15 3.57
C GLN A 26 -13.82 -3.63 4.40
N ASP A 27 -13.55 -2.94 5.48
CA ASP A 27 -14.58 -2.40 6.34
C ASP A 27 -15.42 -1.32 5.64
N ALA A 28 -14.79 -0.53 4.80
CA ALA A 28 -15.45 0.57 4.11
C ALA A 28 -16.17 0.16 2.83
N TYR A 29 -15.62 -0.80 2.08
CA TYR A 29 -16.08 -1.10 0.73
C TYR A 29 -16.46 -2.55 0.48
N GLU A 30 -16.23 -3.45 1.43
CA GLU A 30 -16.48 -4.86 1.22
C GLU A 30 -17.42 -5.43 2.28
N GLN A 31 -18.41 -4.65 2.67
CA GLN A 31 -19.37 -5.06 3.70
C GLN A 31 -20.24 -6.22 3.26
N ASP A 32 -20.37 -6.43 1.95
CA ASP A 32 -21.12 -7.54 1.39
C ASP A 32 -20.32 -8.84 1.31
N GLY A 33 -19.05 -8.79 1.72
CA GLY A 33 -18.18 -9.95 1.73
C GLY A 33 -17.47 -10.22 0.41
N GLU A 34 -17.62 -9.34 -0.57
CA GLU A 34 -16.96 -9.51 -1.86
C GLU A 34 -15.83 -8.51 -2.03
N PRO A 35 -14.69 -8.93 -2.60
CA PRO A 35 -13.56 -8.02 -2.81
C PRO A 35 -13.90 -6.88 -3.75
N ASP A 36 -13.51 -5.69 -3.38
CA ASP A 36 -13.63 -4.51 -4.22
C ASP A 36 -12.24 -4.20 -4.80
N TRP A 37 -11.92 -4.83 -5.91
CA TRP A 37 -10.60 -4.72 -6.52
C TRP A 37 -10.20 -3.29 -6.84
N PRO A 38 -11.07 -2.47 -7.47
CA PRO A 38 -10.70 -1.08 -7.71
C PRO A 38 -10.41 -0.30 -6.44
N ALA A 39 -11.19 -0.51 -5.38
CA ALA A 39 -10.96 0.19 -4.12
C ALA A 39 -9.62 -0.23 -3.51
N ARG A 40 -9.29 -1.52 -3.58
CA ARG A 40 -8.02 -2.01 -3.07
C ARG A 40 -6.83 -1.42 -3.84
N SER A 41 -6.94 -1.38 -5.16
CA SER A 41 -5.89 -0.81 -6.00
C SER A 41 -5.69 0.67 -5.73
N GLU A 42 -6.78 1.40 -5.60
CA GLU A 42 -6.72 2.83 -5.30
C GLU A 42 -6.11 3.08 -3.93
N ALA A 43 -6.48 2.27 -2.95
CA ALA A 43 -5.92 2.40 -1.61
C ALA A 43 -4.41 2.16 -1.61
N TRP A 44 -3.93 1.18 -2.36
CA TRP A 44 -2.50 0.94 -2.51
C TRP A 44 -1.81 2.15 -3.13
N SER A 45 -2.39 2.67 -4.19
CA SER A 45 -1.83 3.81 -4.90
C SER A 45 -1.76 5.05 -3.98
N ASN A 46 -2.83 5.33 -3.26
CA ASN A 46 -2.87 6.46 -2.35
C ASN A 46 -1.91 6.30 -1.18
N TRP A 47 -1.82 5.10 -0.64
CA TRP A 47 -0.93 4.82 0.48
C TRP A 47 0.54 4.97 0.07
N THR A 48 0.93 4.40 -1.06
CA THR A 48 2.30 4.51 -1.54
C THR A 48 2.65 5.95 -1.92
N ASP A 49 1.68 6.69 -2.44
CA ASP A 49 1.87 8.11 -2.71
C ASP A 49 2.18 8.88 -1.42
N SER A 50 1.47 8.56 -0.35
CA SER A 50 1.74 9.13 0.97
C SER A 50 3.15 8.81 1.45
N LEU A 51 3.57 7.56 1.29
CA LEU A 51 4.91 7.14 1.69
C LEU A 51 5.97 7.90 0.90
N CYS A 52 5.73 8.09 -0.39
CA CYS A 52 6.66 8.81 -1.25
C CYS A 52 6.76 10.28 -0.83
N LYS A 53 5.62 10.93 -0.60
CA LYS A 53 5.59 12.32 -0.18
C LYS A 53 6.23 12.52 1.19
N ASP A 54 6.12 11.52 2.05
CA ASP A 54 6.70 11.57 3.38
C ASP A 54 8.19 11.20 3.39
N GLY A 55 8.73 10.81 2.25
CA GLY A 55 10.15 10.47 2.12
C GLY A 55 10.50 9.07 2.59
N GLN A 56 9.53 8.22 2.83
CA GLN A 56 9.78 6.85 3.29
C GLN A 56 10.12 5.91 2.15
N ILE A 57 9.68 6.22 0.95
CA ILE A 57 10.07 5.51 -0.25
C ILE A 57 10.48 6.52 -1.31
N SER A 58 11.26 6.07 -2.28
CA SER A 58 11.76 6.93 -3.35
C SER A 58 10.73 7.03 -4.47
N ASP A 59 10.93 8.01 -5.35
CA ASP A 59 10.11 8.15 -6.56
C ASP A 59 10.21 6.90 -7.42
N TRP A 60 11.40 6.32 -7.51
CA TRP A 60 11.61 5.10 -8.28
C TRP A 60 10.77 3.95 -7.72
N GLN A 61 10.75 3.80 -6.40
CA GLN A 61 9.95 2.76 -5.75
C GLN A 61 8.47 2.96 -6.03
N TYR A 62 8.00 4.20 -5.90
CA TYR A 62 6.61 4.53 -6.17
C TYR A 62 6.21 4.20 -7.61
N ASP A 63 7.08 4.54 -8.56
CA ASP A 63 6.80 4.34 -9.98
C ASP A 63 6.90 2.88 -10.43
N ASN A 64 7.71 2.08 -9.74
CA ASN A 64 8.06 0.74 -10.22
C ASN A 64 7.47 -0.41 -9.42
N TRP A 65 7.00 -0.17 -8.21
CA TRP A 65 6.39 -1.22 -7.41
C TRP A 65 5.04 -1.62 -7.98
N SER A 66 4.83 -2.94 -8.14
CA SER A 66 3.50 -3.43 -8.48
C SER A 66 2.68 -3.58 -7.21
N GLN A 67 1.37 -3.50 -7.36
CA GLN A 67 0.46 -3.67 -6.23
C GLN A 67 0.49 -5.12 -5.73
N PRO A 68 0.17 -5.34 -4.45
CA PRO A 68 0.18 -6.70 -3.90
C PRO A 68 -0.96 -7.54 -4.47
N ARG A 69 -0.86 -8.84 -4.29
CA ARG A 69 -1.87 -9.78 -4.79
C ARG A 69 -3.26 -9.48 -4.26
N CYS A 70 -3.33 -8.97 -3.03
CA CYS A 70 -4.63 -8.65 -2.42
C CYS A 70 -5.34 -7.51 -3.13
N CYS A 71 -4.69 -6.84 -4.04
CA CYS A 71 -5.30 -5.78 -4.85
C CYS A 71 -5.74 -6.26 -6.23
N GLY A 72 -5.45 -7.49 -6.55
CA GLY A 72 -5.84 -8.06 -7.84
C GLY A 72 -4.77 -8.21 -8.86
#